data_123abcde3d8380c15082bd00c37a1303
#
_entry.id   123abcde3d8380c15082bd00c37a1303
#
_cell.length_a   1.000
_cell.length_b   1.000
_cell.length_c   1.000
_cell.angle_alpha   90.00
_cell.angle_beta   90.00
_cell.angle_gamma   90.00
#
_symmetry.space_group_name_H-M   'P 1'
#
loop_
_entity.id
_entity.type
_entity.pdbx_description
1 polymer ?
#
loop_
_entity_poly.entity_id
_entity_poly.type
_entity_poly.pdbx_seq_one_letter_code
_entity_poly.pdbx_strand_id
1 'polypeptide(L)'
;MATSDKTETAKKTNLIKNGKLRKIAPKVYTTNMDEDPKILVKRNLFYILGQLYPNAVISHRSAFEFKPTENGDIYLTYKYSKIVSLPGIKVHLIEGPAGTEYDRPFIGNLFVASNERRILENLQKGRARNGSDSKCLPREIIENSLEKILQVNGEAGINEFRDKARSTSILLGMTEEFETLNGIIGALLSTKPSAILTSDNAIARAAGLPYDGDR
;
A
#
# COMPACT_ATOMS: atom_id res chain seq x y z
N MET A 1 35.68 16.47 -4.56
CA MET A 1 34.30 16.24 -5.06
C MET A 1 33.27 17.31 -4.64
N ALA A 2 33.67 18.55 -4.35
CA ALA A 2 32.75 19.61 -3.88
C ALA A 2 32.41 20.68 -4.96
N THR A 3 32.93 20.57 -6.17
CA THR A 3 32.79 21.58 -7.24
C THR A 3 31.55 21.41 -8.10
N SER A 4 30.98 20.22 -8.21
CA SER A 4 29.79 19.93 -9.01
C SER A 4 28.52 20.58 -8.42
N ASP A 5 28.39 20.61 -7.12
CA ASP A 5 27.17 21.06 -6.41
C ASP A 5 26.98 22.59 -6.45
N LYS A 6 28.06 23.35 -6.35
CA LYS A 6 28.02 24.84 -6.42
C LYS A 6 27.63 25.33 -7.81
N THR A 7 28.12 24.69 -8.86
CA THR A 7 27.85 25.05 -10.26
C THR A 7 26.39 24.77 -10.62
N GLU A 8 25.81 23.65 -10.17
CA GLU A 8 24.40 23.34 -10.36
C GLU A 8 23.48 24.31 -9.62
N THR A 9 23.82 24.67 -8.39
CA THR A 9 23.05 25.64 -7.61
C THR A 9 23.05 27.02 -8.27
N ALA A 10 24.20 27.49 -8.80
CA ALA A 10 24.29 28.74 -9.52
C ALA A 10 23.47 28.73 -10.81
N LYS A 11 23.50 27.62 -11.58
CA LYS A 11 22.67 27.46 -12.78
C LYS A 11 21.17 27.50 -12.45
N LYS A 12 20.73 26.79 -11.42
CA LYS A 12 19.34 26.81 -10.97
C LYS A 12 18.89 28.22 -10.56
N THR A 13 19.73 28.95 -9.82
CA THR A 13 19.44 30.33 -9.40
C THR A 13 19.30 31.27 -10.59
N ASN A 14 20.16 31.16 -11.61
CA ASN A 14 20.06 31.95 -12.83
C ASN A 14 18.78 31.63 -13.63
N LEU A 15 18.40 30.35 -13.75
CA LEU A 15 17.17 29.96 -14.41
C LEU A 15 15.92 30.51 -13.69
N ILE A 16 15.95 30.53 -12.36
CA ILE A 16 14.86 31.13 -11.57
C ILE A 16 14.79 32.64 -11.79
N LYS A 17 15.94 33.35 -11.72
CA LYS A 17 16.00 34.80 -11.96
C LYS A 17 15.51 35.18 -13.36
N ASN A 18 15.79 34.35 -14.34
CA ASN A 18 15.37 34.58 -15.75
C ASN A 18 13.95 34.08 -16.05
N GLY A 19 13.18 33.67 -15.04
CA GLY A 19 11.81 33.20 -15.22
C GLY A 19 11.68 31.89 -16.02
N LYS A 20 12.76 31.10 -16.15
CA LYS A 20 12.78 29.82 -16.88
C LYS A 20 12.59 28.61 -15.99
N LEU A 21 12.63 28.80 -14.66
CA LEU A 21 12.47 27.75 -13.67
C LEU A 21 11.72 28.30 -12.46
N ARG A 22 10.67 27.63 -12.01
CA ARG A 22 9.90 27.97 -10.83
C ARG A 22 10.11 26.91 -9.75
N LYS A 23 10.45 27.35 -8.54
CA LYS A 23 10.49 26.46 -7.37
C LYS A 23 9.05 26.26 -6.86
N ILE A 24 8.61 25.02 -6.71
CA ILE A 24 7.28 24.66 -6.20
C ILE A 24 7.32 24.05 -4.80
N ALA A 25 8.46 23.43 -4.41
CA ALA A 25 8.71 22.92 -3.08
C ALA A 25 10.23 22.78 -2.84
N PRO A 26 10.70 22.49 -1.63
CA PRO A 26 12.12 22.19 -1.39
C PRO A 26 12.61 21.09 -2.33
N LYS A 27 13.66 21.37 -3.10
CA LYS A 27 14.26 20.49 -4.12
C LYS A 27 13.35 20.17 -5.33
N VAL A 28 12.14 20.71 -5.42
CA VAL A 28 11.21 20.47 -6.53
C VAL A 28 11.05 21.75 -7.34
N TYR A 29 11.33 21.64 -8.64
CA TYR A 29 11.30 22.75 -9.58
C TYR A 29 10.53 22.34 -10.85
N THR A 30 9.99 23.33 -11.58
CA THR A 30 9.29 23.12 -12.85
C THR A 30 9.65 24.20 -13.85
N THR A 31 9.64 23.87 -15.12
CA THR A 31 9.70 24.82 -16.24
C THR A 31 8.30 25.30 -16.65
N ASN A 32 7.26 24.64 -16.18
CA ASN A 32 5.87 25.08 -16.40
C ASN A 32 5.56 26.24 -15.45
N MET A 33 5.32 27.41 -16.02
CA MET A 33 5.06 28.65 -15.27
C MET A 33 3.59 28.92 -15.05
N ASP A 34 2.73 28.36 -15.88
CA ASP A 34 1.32 28.74 -15.98
C ASP A 34 0.41 27.87 -15.11
N GLU A 35 0.73 26.59 -15.00
CA GLU A 35 -0.13 25.63 -14.31
C GLU A 35 -0.02 25.74 -12.78
N ASP A 36 -1.14 25.56 -12.08
CA ASP A 36 -1.16 25.54 -10.60
C ASP A 36 -0.18 24.45 -10.04
N PRO A 37 0.72 24.82 -9.11
CA PRO A 37 1.62 23.89 -8.47
C PRO A 37 0.95 22.67 -7.85
N LYS A 38 -0.28 22.80 -7.34
CA LYS A 38 -1.05 21.67 -6.77
C LYS A 38 -1.39 20.63 -7.84
N ILE A 39 -1.77 21.08 -9.02
CA ILE A 39 -2.09 20.20 -10.16
C ILE A 39 -0.83 19.48 -10.64
N LEU A 40 0.25 20.25 -10.80
CA LEU A 40 1.56 19.70 -11.21
C LEU A 40 2.06 18.63 -10.24
N VAL A 41 2.00 18.90 -8.93
CA VAL A 41 2.42 17.96 -7.91
C VAL A 41 1.54 16.70 -7.91
N LYS A 42 0.22 16.86 -7.96
CA LYS A 42 -0.72 15.73 -7.95
C LYS A 42 -0.51 14.82 -9.16
N ARG A 43 -0.33 15.37 -10.35
CA ARG A 43 -0.11 14.62 -11.59
C ARG A 43 1.23 13.84 -11.59
N ASN A 44 2.27 14.42 -11.00
CA ASN A 44 3.62 13.85 -10.98
C ASN A 44 4.03 13.29 -9.60
N LEU A 45 3.06 13.03 -8.72
CA LEU A 45 3.29 12.79 -7.31
C LEU A 45 4.34 11.68 -7.06
N PHE A 46 4.11 10.48 -7.56
CA PHE A 46 5.01 9.36 -7.29
C PHE A 46 6.39 9.53 -7.91
N TYR A 47 6.50 10.18 -9.05
CA TYR A 47 7.78 10.53 -9.63
C TYR A 47 8.57 11.50 -8.73
N ILE A 48 7.89 12.56 -8.25
CA ILE A 48 8.47 13.54 -7.32
C ILE A 48 8.91 12.85 -6.02
N LEU A 49 8.06 11.99 -5.46
CA LEU A 49 8.36 11.27 -4.22
C LEU A 49 9.56 10.34 -4.39
N GLY A 50 9.66 9.63 -5.51
CA GLY A 50 10.79 8.75 -5.80
C GLY A 50 12.11 9.50 -5.96
N GLN A 51 12.09 10.71 -6.52
CA GLN A 51 13.28 11.56 -6.61
C GLN A 51 13.66 12.15 -5.24
N LEU A 52 12.70 12.49 -4.39
CA LEU A 52 12.96 13.04 -3.06
C LEU A 52 13.34 11.97 -2.02
N TYR A 53 12.75 10.80 -2.13
CA TYR A 53 12.85 9.70 -1.15
C TYR A 53 13.12 8.37 -1.85
N PRO A 54 14.29 8.22 -2.50
CA PRO A 54 14.63 6.97 -3.19
C PRO A 54 14.61 5.81 -2.19
N ASN A 55 14.10 4.67 -2.65
CA ASN A 55 13.87 3.44 -1.90
C ASN A 55 12.80 3.55 -0.80
N ALA A 56 12.01 4.63 -0.75
CA ALA A 56 10.82 4.65 0.10
C ALA A 56 9.78 3.67 -0.42
N VAL A 57 9.01 3.10 0.51
CA VAL A 57 7.93 2.15 0.20
C VAL A 57 6.59 2.86 0.33
N ILE A 58 5.78 2.86 -0.72
CA ILE A 58 4.38 3.26 -0.62
C ILE A 58 3.70 2.25 0.30
N SER A 59 3.17 2.71 1.43
CA SER A 59 2.83 1.86 2.56
C SER A 59 1.46 2.20 3.17
N HIS A 60 1.02 1.42 4.14
CA HIS A 60 -0.23 1.63 4.86
C HIS A 60 -1.42 1.79 3.88
N ARG A 61 -2.35 2.71 4.17
CA ARG A 61 -3.49 2.98 3.28
C ARG A 61 -3.08 3.40 1.86
N SER A 62 -1.95 4.11 1.72
CA SER A 62 -1.49 4.57 0.40
C SER A 62 -1.10 3.43 -0.53
N ALA A 63 -0.72 2.27 -0.01
CA ALA A 63 -0.47 1.06 -0.80
C ALA A 63 -1.74 0.39 -1.33
N PHE A 64 -2.91 0.74 -0.80
CA PHE A 64 -4.21 0.31 -1.30
C PHE A 64 -4.81 1.33 -2.29
N GLU A 65 -4.76 2.61 -1.91
CA GLU A 65 -5.49 3.66 -2.61
C GLU A 65 -4.73 4.23 -3.81
N PHE A 66 -3.40 4.17 -3.81
CA PHE A 66 -2.53 4.77 -4.85
C PHE A 66 -2.84 6.23 -5.15
N LYS A 67 -3.34 6.95 -4.17
CA LYS A 67 -3.69 8.37 -4.25
C LYS A 67 -3.61 9.01 -2.87
N PRO A 68 -3.47 10.33 -2.78
CA PRO A 68 -3.64 11.05 -1.53
C PRO A 68 -5.06 10.90 -0.99
N THR A 69 -5.20 10.99 0.33
CA THR A 69 -6.51 11.11 0.99
C THR A 69 -7.23 12.39 0.55
N GLU A 70 -8.48 12.57 0.94
CA GLU A 70 -9.24 13.80 0.68
C GLU A 70 -8.54 15.04 1.26
N ASN A 71 -7.85 14.88 2.39
CA ASN A 71 -7.06 15.95 3.03
C ASN A 71 -5.64 16.10 2.45
N GLY A 72 -5.31 15.34 1.42
CA GLY A 72 -4.03 15.40 0.74
C GLY A 72 -2.91 14.61 1.40
N ASP A 73 -3.21 13.72 2.34
CA ASP A 73 -2.19 12.90 3.02
C ASP A 73 -1.77 11.69 2.20
N ILE A 74 -0.46 11.40 2.15
CA ILE A 74 0.11 10.20 1.58
C ILE A 74 1.16 9.62 2.51
N TYR A 75 1.23 8.30 2.60
CA TYR A 75 2.05 7.57 3.58
C TYR A 75 3.11 6.72 2.88
N LEU A 76 4.36 6.92 3.30
CA LEU A 76 5.52 6.17 2.82
C LEU A 76 6.30 5.65 4.02
N THR A 77 6.76 4.42 3.97
CA THR A 77 7.78 3.92 4.91
C THR A 77 9.15 4.31 4.40
N TYR A 78 9.95 4.90 5.29
CA TYR A 78 11.29 5.42 4.97
C TYR A 78 12.22 5.28 6.18
N LYS A 79 13.50 5.61 6.02
CA LYS A 79 14.55 5.47 7.06
C LYS A 79 14.44 6.43 8.25
N TYR A 80 13.46 7.34 8.26
CA TYR A 80 13.15 8.26 9.36
C TYR A 80 11.71 8.75 9.26
N SER A 81 11.17 9.20 10.40
CA SER A 81 9.83 9.80 10.45
C SER A 81 9.88 11.30 10.22
N LYS A 82 9.07 11.79 9.29
CA LYS A 82 8.94 13.24 9.01
C LYS A 82 7.64 13.52 8.24
N ILE A 83 7.03 14.68 8.52
CA ILE A 83 5.96 15.22 7.68
C ILE A 83 6.55 16.29 6.77
N VAL A 84 6.28 16.18 5.47
CA VAL A 84 6.76 17.11 4.45
C VAL A 84 5.59 17.63 3.65
N SER A 85 5.50 18.96 3.51
CA SER A 85 4.45 19.60 2.75
C SER A 85 4.92 19.88 1.32
N LEU A 86 4.13 19.39 0.37
CA LEU A 86 4.16 19.77 -1.04
C LEU A 86 2.87 20.56 -1.35
N PRO A 87 2.80 21.33 -2.43
CA PRO A 87 1.56 21.99 -2.81
C PRO A 87 0.37 21.04 -2.90
N GLY A 88 -0.58 21.16 -1.97
CA GLY A 88 -1.78 20.34 -1.89
C GLY A 88 -1.60 18.92 -1.35
N ILE A 89 -0.39 18.53 -0.93
CA ILE A 89 -0.07 17.18 -0.45
C ILE A 89 0.76 17.25 0.84
N LYS A 90 0.41 16.41 1.82
CA LYS A 90 1.21 16.13 3.02
C LYS A 90 1.79 14.73 2.92
N VAL A 91 3.11 14.65 2.83
CA VAL A 91 3.84 13.38 2.76
C VAL A 91 4.23 12.97 4.18
N HIS A 92 3.69 11.87 4.65
CA HIS A 92 4.04 11.26 5.93
C HIS A 92 5.09 10.20 5.70
N LEU A 93 6.33 10.51 6.02
CA LEU A 93 7.39 9.53 6.10
C LEU A 93 7.29 8.85 7.47
N ILE A 94 7.16 7.54 7.47
CA ILE A 94 7.07 6.70 8.66
C ILE A 94 8.36 5.89 8.73
N GLU A 95 9.04 5.96 9.86
CA GLU A 95 10.24 5.16 10.07
C GLU A 95 9.91 3.67 10.05
N GLY A 96 10.70 2.92 9.28
CA GLY A 96 10.54 1.49 9.16
C GLY A 96 11.48 0.87 8.12
N PRO A 97 11.43 -0.45 7.96
CA PRO A 97 12.30 -1.16 7.05
C PRO A 97 12.15 -0.68 5.61
N ALA A 98 13.27 -0.62 4.90
CA ALA A 98 13.30 -0.41 3.45
C ALA A 98 12.47 -1.49 2.73
N GLY A 99 12.34 -1.36 1.40
CA GLY A 99 11.71 -2.40 0.59
C GLY A 99 12.36 -3.76 0.82
N THR A 100 11.53 -4.77 1.03
CA THR A 100 11.93 -6.17 1.13
C THR A 100 11.96 -6.79 -0.27
N GLU A 101 12.46 -8.01 -0.39
CA GLU A 101 12.41 -8.78 -1.64
C GLU A 101 10.98 -9.05 -2.16
N TYR A 102 9.98 -8.95 -1.27
CA TYR A 102 8.57 -9.13 -1.61
C TYR A 102 7.90 -7.85 -2.10
N ASP A 103 8.49 -6.68 -1.82
CA ASP A 103 7.97 -5.39 -2.26
C ASP A 103 8.30 -5.15 -3.73
N ARG A 104 7.39 -4.53 -4.46
CA ARG A 104 7.54 -4.36 -5.91
C ARG A 104 8.19 -3.02 -6.25
N PRO A 105 9.20 -2.99 -7.14
CA PRO A 105 9.72 -1.75 -7.68
C PRO A 105 8.61 -0.91 -8.34
N PHE A 106 8.70 0.40 -8.19
CA PHE A 106 7.75 1.36 -8.73
C PHE A 106 8.45 2.60 -9.30
N ILE A 107 7.66 3.55 -9.83
CA ILE A 107 8.15 4.76 -10.50
C ILE A 107 9.16 5.53 -9.63
N GLY A 108 10.24 6.01 -10.23
CA GLY A 108 11.17 6.95 -9.61
C GLY A 108 11.99 6.38 -8.45
N ASN A 109 12.28 5.09 -8.46
CA ASN A 109 12.98 4.38 -7.39
C ASN A 109 12.16 4.23 -6.08
N LEU A 110 10.84 4.30 -6.15
CA LEU A 110 9.95 3.86 -5.07
C LEU A 110 9.76 2.35 -5.11
N PHE A 111 9.28 1.82 -4.01
CA PHE A 111 8.69 0.50 -3.91
C PHE A 111 7.21 0.60 -3.53
N VAL A 112 6.44 -0.43 -3.82
CA VAL A 112 5.09 -0.63 -3.32
C VAL A 112 5.10 -1.81 -2.38
N ALA A 113 4.54 -1.65 -1.20
CA ALA A 113 4.38 -2.72 -0.24
C ALA A 113 3.68 -3.94 -0.87
N SER A 114 4.20 -5.13 -0.59
CA SER A 114 3.55 -6.38 -0.97
C SER A 114 2.12 -6.47 -0.40
N ASN A 115 1.32 -7.40 -0.90
CA ASN A 115 -0.03 -7.58 -0.41
C ASN A 115 -0.05 -7.92 1.09
N GLU A 116 0.88 -8.75 1.52
CA GLU A 116 1.05 -9.18 2.89
C GLU A 116 1.46 -8.00 3.78
N ARG A 117 2.49 -7.25 3.35
CA ARG A 117 2.99 -6.09 4.08
C ARG A 117 1.92 -5.01 4.23
N ARG A 118 1.22 -4.64 3.14
CA ARG A 118 0.21 -3.58 3.22
C ARG A 118 -0.96 -3.96 4.15
N ILE A 119 -1.33 -5.25 4.23
CA ILE A 119 -2.36 -5.71 5.16
C ILE A 119 -1.84 -5.62 6.60
N LEU A 120 -0.65 -6.13 6.89
CA LEU A 120 -0.04 -6.03 8.22
C LEU A 120 0.08 -4.57 8.68
N GLU A 121 0.61 -3.68 7.84
CA GLU A 121 0.76 -2.24 8.15
C GLU A 121 -0.59 -1.56 8.46
N ASN A 122 -1.69 -2.01 7.84
CA ASN A 122 -3.03 -1.48 8.10
C ASN A 122 -3.71 -2.09 9.32
N LEU A 123 -3.19 -3.18 9.88
CA LEU A 123 -3.63 -3.76 11.16
C LEU A 123 -2.92 -3.16 12.37
N GLN A 124 -1.92 -2.30 12.16
CA GLN A 124 -1.26 -1.61 13.26
C GLN A 124 -2.27 -0.84 14.10
N LYS A 125 -2.16 -0.96 15.42
CA LYS A 125 -2.92 -0.16 16.38
C LYS A 125 -2.54 1.32 16.19
N GLY A 126 -3.27 2.01 15.33
CA GLY A 126 -3.13 3.46 15.18
C GLY A 126 -3.78 4.15 16.37
N ARG A 127 -3.13 5.16 16.97
CA ARG A 127 -3.85 6.15 17.74
C ARG A 127 -4.75 6.89 16.74
N ALA A 128 -6.02 6.51 16.68
CA ALA A 128 -7.02 7.22 15.91
C ALA A 128 -7.07 8.68 16.43
N ARG A 129 -6.41 9.58 15.75
CA ARG A 129 -6.75 10.99 15.83
C ARG A 129 -8.01 11.15 14.98
N ASN A 130 -9.07 11.54 15.66
CA ASN A 130 -10.40 11.87 15.15
C ASN A 130 -10.47 12.03 13.63
N GLY A 131 -11.15 11.07 12.92
CA GLY A 131 -11.59 11.25 11.56
C GLY A 131 -10.71 10.64 10.48
N SER A 132 -10.97 10.99 9.27
CA SER A 132 -10.54 10.47 7.98
C SER A 132 -9.02 10.40 7.70
N ASP A 133 -8.16 10.85 8.61
CA ASP A 133 -6.72 11.02 8.39
C ASP A 133 -5.86 9.90 9.00
N SER A 134 -6.45 8.75 9.27
CA SER A 134 -5.68 7.61 9.75
C SER A 134 -4.72 7.08 8.67
N LYS A 135 -3.48 6.77 9.07
CA LYS A 135 -2.53 6.07 8.21
C LYS A 135 -3.02 4.68 7.80
N CYS A 136 -3.94 4.12 8.58
CA CYS A 136 -4.52 2.80 8.37
C CYS A 136 -5.96 2.93 7.84
N LEU A 137 -6.35 1.98 6.99
CA LEU A 137 -7.72 1.82 6.52
C LEU A 137 -8.62 1.25 7.64
N PRO A 138 -9.94 1.45 7.57
CA PRO A 138 -10.88 0.73 8.40
C PRO A 138 -10.69 -0.79 8.29
N ARG A 139 -10.89 -1.50 9.40
CA ARG A 139 -10.72 -2.96 9.48
C ARG A 139 -11.58 -3.69 8.45
N GLU A 140 -12.79 -3.21 8.21
CA GLU A 140 -13.72 -3.74 7.20
C GLU A 140 -13.10 -3.83 5.79
N ILE A 141 -12.30 -2.84 5.39
CA ILE A 141 -11.61 -2.85 4.08
C ILE A 141 -10.57 -3.97 4.02
N ILE A 142 -9.90 -4.26 5.13
CA ILE A 142 -8.94 -5.35 5.23
C ILE A 142 -9.65 -6.70 5.18
N GLU A 143 -10.75 -6.85 5.94
CA GLU A 143 -11.58 -8.06 5.95
C GLU A 143 -12.13 -8.34 4.54
N ASN A 144 -12.70 -7.35 3.87
CA ASN A 144 -13.18 -7.46 2.48
C ASN A 144 -12.06 -7.86 1.50
N SER A 145 -10.83 -7.41 1.74
CA SER A 145 -9.69 -7.80 0.90
C SER A 145 -9.31 -9.27 1.10
N LEU A 146 -9.36 -9.76 2.33
CA LEU A 146 -9.11 -11.18 2.65
C LEU A 146 -10.24 -12.08 2.13
N GLU A 147 -11.50 -11.65 2.25
CA GLU A 147 -12.63 -12.35 1.66
C GLU A 147 -12.50 -12.52 0.15
N LYS A 148 -12.02 -11.48 -0.57
CA LYS A 148 -11.76 -11.58 -2.00
C LYS A 148 -10.68 -12.62 -2.32
N ILE A 149 -9.60 -12.68 -1.52
CA ILE A 149 -8.57 -13.71 -1.69
C ILE A 149 -9.20 -15.11 -1.53
N LEU A 150 -10.02 -15.28 -0.49
CA LEU A 150 -10.69 -16.55 -0.20
C LEU A 150 -11.69 -16.91 -1.31
N GLN A 151 -12.44 -15.94 -1.84
CA GLN A 151 -13.41 -16.16 -2.93
C GLN A 151 -12.74 -16.55 -4.25
N VAL A 152 -11.61 -15.90 -4.57
CA VAL A 152 -10.92 -16.10 -5.87
C VAL A 152 -10.00 -17.33 -5.83
N ASN A 153 -9.26 -17.51 -4.74
CA ASN A 153 -8.17 -18.50 -4.66
C ASN A 153 -8.51 -19.69 -3.73
N GLY A 154 -9.70 -19.69 -3.10
CA GLY A 154 -10.12 -20.73 -2.18
C GLY A 154 -9.32 -20.78 -0.87
N GLU A 155 -9.53 -21.84 -0.09
CA GLU A 155 -8.84 -22.06 1.18
C GLU A 155 -7.34 -22.22 1.03
N ALA A 156 -6.89 -22.88 -0.02
CA ALA A 156 -5.48 -23.01 -0.32
C ALA A 156 -4.79 -21.67 -0.53
N GLY A 157 -5.42 -20.77 -1.30
CA GLY A 157 -4.88 -19.44 -1.57
C GLY A 157 -4.83 -18.52 -0.36
N ILE A 158 -5.85 -18.55 0.52
CA ILE A 158 -5.81 -17.74 1.75
C ILE A 158 -4.79 -18.30 2.76
N ASN A 159 -4.57 -19.62 2.80
CA ASN A 159 -3.53 -20.22 3.62
C ASN A 159 -2.13 -19.88 3.10
N GLU A 160 -1.91 -19.92 1.78
CA GLU A 160 -0.64 -19.48 1.17
C GLU A 160 -0.36 -18.00 1.50
N PHE A 161 -1.37 -17.14 1.36
CA PHE A 161 -1.27 -15.73 1.76
C PHE A 161 -0.89 -15.59 3.23
N ARG A 162 -1.53 -16.36 4.13
CA ARG A 162 -1.23 -16.35 5.57
C ARG A 162 0.23 -16.74 5.85
N ASP A 163 0.76 -17.76 5.19
CA ASP A 163 2.14 -18.22 5.38
C ASP A 163 3.15 -17.16 4.88
N LYS A 164 2.88 -16.52 3.75
CA LYS A 164 3.67 -15.37 3.27
C LYS A 164 3.60 -14.18 4.23
N ALA A 165 2.42 -13.88 4.76
CA ALA A 165 2.23 -12.82 5.74
C ALA A 165 3.00 -13.10 7.05
N ARG A 166 3.08 -14.36 7.48
CA ARG A 166 3.90 -14.78 8.63
C ARG A 166 5.38 -14.47 8.37
N SER A 167 5.91 -14.89 7.23
CA SER A 167 7.31 -14.62 6.87
C SER A 167 7.59 -13.12 6.79
N THR A 168 6.67 -12.36 6.17
CA THR A 168 6.75 -10.89 6.08
C THR A 168 6.73 -10.25 7.47
N SER A 169 5.87 -10.72 8.38
CA SER A 169 5.76 -10.19 9.73
C SER A 169 7.04 -10.36 10.55
N ILE A 170 7.73 -11.46 10.39
CA ILE A 170 9.02 -11.73 11.04
C ILE A 170 10.07 -10.72 10.52
N LEU A 171 10.16 -10.53 9.21
CA LEU A 171 11.10 -9.58 8.59
C LEU A 171 10.85 -8.13 9.02
N LEU A 172 9.59 -7.77 9.25
CA LEU A 172 9.19 -6.40 9.59
C LEU A 172 9.03 -6.16 11.09
N GLY A 173 9.13 -7.19 11.94
CA GLY A 173 8.87 -7.10 13.38
C GLY A 173 7.40 -6.84 13.71
N MET A 174 6.45 -7.34 12.90
CA MET A 174 4.99 -7.11 13.00
C MET A 174 4.24 -8.35 13.51
N THR A 175 4.72 -8.95 14.58
CA THR A 175 4.15 -10.21 15.11
C THR A 175 2.73 -10.01 15.65
N GLU A 176 2.44 -8.90 16.33
CA GLU A 176 1.09 -8.61 16.86
C GLU A 176 0.06 -8.41 15.73
N GLU A 177 0.48 -7.74 14.66
CA GLU A 177 -0.35 -7.54 13.48
C GLU A 177 -0.64 -8.87 12.78
N PHE A 178 0.36 -9.77 12.74
CA PHE A 178 0.16 -11.10 12.19
C PHE A 178 -0.81 -11.94 13.02
N GLU A 179 -0.74 -11.90 14.34
CA GLU A 179 -1.70 -12.61 15.20
C GLU A 179 -3.12 -12.08 14.98
N THR A 180 -3.27 -10.77 14.80
CA THR A 180 -4.57 -10.17 14.46
C THR A 180 -5.07 -10.67 13.10
N LEU A 181 -4.20 -10.69 12.09
CA LEU A 181 -4.50 -11.22 10.75
C LEU A 181 -4.92 -12.69 10.81
N ASN A 182 -4.16 -13.50 11.53
CA ASN A 182 -4.42 -14.93 11.70
C ASN A 182 -5.81 -15.19 12.34
N GLY A 183 -6.19 -14.38 13.33
CA GLY A 183 -7.53 -14.41 13.92
C GLY A 183 -8.64 -14.08 12.92
N ILE A 184 -8.44 -13.06 12.06
CA ILE A 184 -9.41 -12.70 11.02
C ILE A 184 -9.57 -13.84 10.01
N ILE A 185 -8.47 -14.41 9.52
CA ILE A 185 -8.50 -15.53 8.56
C ILE A 185 -9.19 -16.75 9.19
N GLY A 186 -8.88 -17.06 10.45
CA GLY A 186 -9.55 -18.15 11.18
C GLY A 186 -11.07 -17.96 11.27
N ALA A 187 -11.54 -16.75 11.54
CA ALA A 187 -12.96 -16.45 11.56
C ALA A 187 -13.60 -16.59 10.17
N LEU A 188 -12.95 -16.10 9.11
CA LEU A 188 -13.44 -16.23 7.74
C LEU A 188 -13.56 -17.70 7.29
N LEU A 189 -12.61 -18.54 7.65
CA LEU A 189 -12.66 -19.98 7.34
C LEU A 189 -13.74 -20.72 8.14
N SER A 190 -14.02 -20.28 9.37
CA SER A 190 -15.05 -20.89 10.23
C SER A 190 -16.48 -20.51 9.85
N THR A 191 -16.68 -19.35 9.22
CA THR A 191 -18.02 -18.85 8.82
C THR A 191 -18.50 -19.39 7.48
N LYS A 192 -17.63 -20.01 6.66
CA LYS A 192 -18.10 -20.73 5.47
C LYS A 192 -18.73 -22.04 5.90
N PRO A 193 -20.06 -22.27 5.67
CA PRO A 193 -20.61 -23.61 5.75
C PRO A 193 -19.82 -24.49 4.78
N SER A 194 -19.47 -25.70 5.21
CA SER A 194 -18.87 -26.74 4.38
C SER A 194 -19.74 -26.98 3.15
N ALA A 195 -19.58 -26.22 2.11
CA ALA A 195 -20.29 -26.36 0.84
C ALA A 195 -19.65 -27.44 -0.06
N ILE A 196 -19.14 -28.50 0.55
CA ILE A 196 -18.57 -29.64 -0.17
C ILE A 196 -19.13 -30.95 0.41
N LEU A 197 -20.46 -31.11 0.29
CA LEU A 197 -21.06 -32.46 0.40
C LEU A 197 -22.42 -32.55 -0.30
N THR A 198 -22.70 -31.77 -1.35
CA THR A 198 -23.97 -31.86 -2.08
C THR A 198 -23.85 -31.84 -3.60
N SER A 199 -22.67 -31.78 -4.21
CA SER A 199 -22.57 -31.79 -5.68
C SER A 199 -22.80 -33.17 -6.26
N ASP A 200 -22.34 -34.24 -5.63
CA ASP A 200 -22.45 -35.57 -6.20
C ASP A 200 -23.88 -36.16 -6.11
N ASN A 201 -24.61 -35.85 -5.01
CA ASN A 201 -26.00 -36.28 -4.86
C ASN A 201 -26.99 -35.43 -5.67
N ALA A 202 -26.66 -34.17 -5.96
CA ALA A 202 -27.52 -33.30 -6.78
C ALA A 202 -27.42 -33.65 -8.25
N ILE A 203 -26.24 -34.03 -8.73
CA ILE A 203 -26.01 -34.46 -10.13
C ILE A 203 -26.66 -35.83 -10.39
N ALA A 204 -26.59 -36.77 -9.44
CA ALA A 204 -27.23 -38.07 -9.55
C ALA A 204 -28.76 -37.94 -9.60
N ARG A 205 -29.37 -37.05 -8.84
CA ARG A 205 -30.82 -36.79 -8.87
C ARG A 205 -31.27 -36.05 -10.12
N ALA A 206 -30.47 -35.15 -10.66
CA ALA A 206 -30.79 -34.44 -11.89
C ALA A 206 -30.65 -35.32 -13.16
N ALA A 207 -29.82 -36.33 -13.09
CA ALA A 207 -29.62 -37.28 -14.19
C ALA A 207 -30.62 -38.45 -14.23
N GLY A 208 -31.57 -38.54 -13.30
CA GLY A 208 -32.62 -39.58 -13.31
C GLY A 208 -32.09 -41.01 -13.18
N LEU A 209 -30.92 -41.22 -12.61
CA LEU A 209 -30.35 -42.55 -12.40
C LEU A 209 -30.91 -43.20 -11.13
N PRO A 210 -31.32 -44.47 -11.17
CA PRO A 210 -31.84 -45.16 -10.01
C PRO A 210 -30.76 -45.29 -8.93
N TYR A 211 -31.09 -44.86 -7.72
CA TYR A 211 -30.26 -45.04 -6.51
C TYR A 211 -30.38 -46.53 -6.09
N ASP A 212 -29.31 -47.29 -6.33
CA ASP A 212 -29.19 -48.68 -5.89
C ASP A 212 -28.62 -48.73 -4.48
N GLY A 213 -29.48 -48.46 -3.51
CA GLY A 213 -29.10 -48.42 -2.07
C GLY A 213 -30.00 -49.29 -1.21
N ASP A 214 -30.15 -50.59 -1.58
CA ASP A 214 -30.66 -51.64 -0.71
C ASP A 214 -30.16 -53.02 -1.17
N ARG A 215 -29.07 -53.44 -0.60
CA ARG A 215 -28.69 -54.86 -0.35
C ARG A 215 -27.73 -54.95 0.82
#